data_41f95030b9de8322dbbc4c4b0036df9d
#
_entry.id   41f95030b9de8322dbbc4c4b0036df9d
#
_cell.length_a   1.000
_cell.length_b   1.000
_cell.length_c   1.000
_cell.angle_alpha   90.00
_cell.angle_beta   90.00
_cell.angle_gamma   90.00
#
_symmetry.space_group_name_H-M   'P 1'
#
loop_
_entity.id
_entity.type
_entity.pdbx_description
1 polymer ?
#
loop_
_entity_poly.entity_id
_entity_poly.type
_entity_poly.pdbx_seq_one_letter_code
_entity_poly.pdbx_strand_id
1 'polypeptide(L)'
;MDIQKCINTLIAQLPGEHAVLSPGSRNAPVIYALHHSDKVCHSVVDERSAGFVALGMAKFTRLPVVLSCTSGTAALNYYPAIAEAYYARVPLIIVTADRPPEKIDAWDGQAIRQKGVFRNHIRAEFQTPDYYEDASSFADVAACVRRCLDSEIPGPIHINVPIREPFYDFTQEGLKPSSRVLPQPKVHYTTVRGIANSDGLSLDMKKVLIFNGMDDGEDIRIASDNHSVVLSDLTSNQSSDVHYWDAMLFSAQSKENGLDFLQVLKPDILITTGTTTVSKGLKQFLRHHKPEHHIHLSSHYEVGDMFETEPKIVHPSEIVNVAEKDEDINGVRSGAYIKAWLNITQEFIGRFSQLDWSSYNEFCVTNYVLSKIPKKAIVHLSNSMPVRYVSYLLNSDNSDNIIYSNRGTSGIDGSTSTAVGNAMMVEEDVYLITGDVAFFYDINGLYNNKLPSNLKIILLNNGAGGIFEMIKGPQQMGEALAYQITPQTYTAEHIAQHFGLHYYGADTFGKFAQGMDDLISSEETAILEVFTDRELNQRFYNAFKSL
;
A
#
# COMPACT_ATOMS: atom_id res chain seq x y z
N MET A 1 -2.59 32.19 29.17
CA MET A 1 -3.17 32.18 27.80
C MET A 1 -3.97 30.90 27.63
N ASP A 2 -5.02 30.93 26.83
CA ASP A 2 -5.91 29.80 26.64
C ASP A 2 -5.25 28.73 25.74
N ILE A 3 -5.11 27.50 26.25
CA ILE A 3 -4.59 26.35 25.52
C ILE A 3 -5.37 26.10 24.23
N GLN A 4 -6.70 26.30 24.26
CA GLN A 4 -7.55 26.10 23.09
C GLN A 4 -7.16 27.03 21.94
N LYS A 5 -6.86 28.30 22.21
CA LYS A 5 -6.39 29.25 21.20
C LYS A 5 -5.04 28.83 20.58
N CYS A 6 -4.14 28.29 21.38
CA CYS A 6 -2.85 27.78 20.89
C CYS A 6 -3.05 26.57 19.97
N ILE A 7 -3.88 25.60 20.39
CA ILE A 7 -4.20 24.41 19.58
C ILE A 7 -4.93 24.82 18.30
N ASN A 8 -5.89 25.74 18.38
CA ASN A 8 -6.58 26.28 17.21
C ASN A 8 -5.60 26.88 16.18
N THR A 9 -4.61 27.65 16.68
CA THR A 9 -3.58 28.26 15.83
C THR A 9 -2.70 27.21 15.14
N LEU A 10 -2.35 26.12 15.83
CA LEU A 10 -1.64 24.98 15.23
C LEU A 10 -2.50 24.33 14.12
N ILE A 11 -3.70 23.90 14.48
CA ILE A 11 -4.58 23.11 13.61
C ILE A 11 -4.99 23.89 12.35
N ALA A 12 -5.33 25.18 12.48
CA ALA A 12 -5.70 26.02 11.35
C ALA A 12 -4.60 26.19 10.30
N GLN A 13 -3.35 25.88 10.66
CA GLN A 13 -2.21 26.01 9.76
C GLN A 13 -1.65 24.66 9.30
N LEU A 14 -2.13 23.51 9.81
CA LEU A 14 -1.73 22.20 9.31
C LEU A 14 -2.33 21.95 7.93
N PRO A 15 -1.55 21.45 6.98
CA PRO A 15 -2.05 21.08 5.66
C PRO A 15 -2.92 19.82 5.72
N GLY A 16 -3.66 19.55 4.63
CA GLY A 16 -4.55 18.40 4.49
C GLY A 16 -6.02 18.77 4.67
N GLU A 17 -6.88 18.13 3.91
CA GLU A 17 -8.32 18.36 3.88
C GLU A 17 -9.08 17.44 4.85
N HIS A 18 -8.49 16.29 5.20
CA HIS A 18 -9.13 15.27 6.01
C HIS A 18 -8.43 15.08 7.36
N ALA A 19 -9.22 14.76 8.38
CA ALA A 19 -8.74 14.39 9.70
C ALA A 19 -9.46 13.14 10.21
N VAL A 20 -8.69 12.15 10.71
CA VAL A 20 -9.21 10.95 11.38
C VAL A 20 -8.99 11.10 12.88
N LEU A 21 -10.06 10.98 13.65
CA LEU A 21 -10.12 11.32 15.06
C LEU A 21 -10.44 10.08 15.89
N SER A 22 -9.57 9.74 16.85
CA SER A 22 -9.90 8.77 17.90
C SER A 22 -10.29 9.50 19.18
N PRO A 23 -11.39 9.08 19.84
CA PRO A 23 -11.92 9.78 21.02
C PRO A 23 -11.00 9.65 22.23
N GLY A 24 -11.14 10.59 23.17
CA GLY A 24 -10.44 10.58 24.45
C GLY A 24 -10.45 11.95 25.11
N SER A 25 -10.52 12.01 26.45
CA SER A 25 -10.70 13.26 27.18
C SER A 25 -9.64 14.31 26.85
N ARG A 26 -8.35 13.92 26.85
CA ARG A 26 -7.26 14.87 26.59
C ARG A 26 -7.15 15.28 25.13
N ASN A 27 -7.76 14.51 24.22
CA ASN A 27 -7.86 14.86 22.80
C ASN A 27 -8.99 15.87 22.51
N ALA A 28 -9.86 16.18 23.48
CA ALA A 28 -11.02 17.04 23.26
C ALA A 28 -10.67 18.43 22.69
N PRO A 29 -9.62 19.14 23.14
CA PRO A 29 -9.25 20.42 22.53
C PRO A 29 -8.77 20.30 21.08
N VAL A 30 -8.10 19.20 20.73
CA VAL A 30 -7.63 18.94 19.36
C VAL A 30 -8.83 18.57 18.47
N ILE A 31 -9.74 17.72 18.96
CA ILE A 31 -10.99 17.37 18.26
C ILE A 31 -11.84 18.64 18.01
N TYR A 32 -11.96 19.50 19.03
CA TYR A 32 -12.71 20.77 18.90
C TYR A 32 -12.10 21.66 17.82
N ALA A 33 -10.76 21.81 17.82
CA ALA A 33 -10.06 22.62 16.82
C ALA A 33 -10.22 22.05 15.40
N LEU A 34 -10.06 20.72 15.22
CA LEU A 34 -10.23 20.06 13.94
C LEU A 34 -11.66 20.18 13.39
N HIS A 35 -12.67 19.97 14.26
CA HIS A 35 -14.08 20.10 13.88
C HIS A 35 -14.46 21.50 13.43
N HIS A 36 -13.88 22.55 14.02
CA HIS A 36 -14.16 23.96 13.67
C HIS A 36 -13.16 24.54 12.65
N SER A 37 -12.24 23.74 12.14
CA SER A 37 -11.35 24.08 11.03
C SER A 37 -12.03 23.82 9.68
N ASP A 38 -11.28 23.98 8.59
CA ASP A 38 -11.69 23.64 7.22
C ASP A 38 -11.62 22.15 6.88
N LYS A 39 -11.30 21.30 7.86
CA LYS A 39 -11.07 19.86 7.62
C LYS A 39 -12.35 19.04 7.74
N VAL A 40 -12.48 18.03 6.85
CA VAL A 40 -13.50 16.99 6.96
C VAL A 40 -13.07 15.96 8.00
N CYS A 41 -13.84 15.85 9.09
CA CYS A 41 -13.50 14.99 10.23
C CYS A 41 -14.20 13.64 10.15
N HIS A 42 -13.43 12.57 10.38
CA HIS A 42 -13.89 11.18 10.44
C HIS A 42 -13.59 10.61 11.82
N SER A 43 -14.60 10.10 12.52
CA SER A 43 -14.42 9.48 13.85
C SER A 43 -14.22 7.99 13.72
N VAL A 44 -13.08 7.48 14.20
CA VAL A 44 -12.75 6.05 14.25
C VAL A 44 -12.23 5.72 15.64
N VAL A 45 -12.92 4.81 16.34
CA VAL A 45 -12.67 4.53 17.76
C VAL A 45 -11.39 3.74 17.99
N ASP A 46 -11.17 2.67 17.21
CA ASP A 46 -9.94 1.87 17.28
C ASP A 46 -8.78 2.64 16.61
N GLU A 47 -7.78 3.00 17.40
CA GLU A 47 -6.66 3.81 16.92
C GLU A 47 -5.83 3.07 15.85
N ARG A 48 -5.67 1.76 15.91
CA ARG A 48 -4.99 1.00 14.87
C ARG A 48 -5.74 1.13 13.55
N SER A 49 -7.04 0.87 13.56
CA SER A 49 -7.90 1.04 12.38
C SER A 49 -7.91 2.49 11.90
N ALA A 50 -7.98 3.47 12.81
CA ALA A 50 -7.90 4.90 12.49
C ALA A 50 -6.62 5.25 11.74
N GLY A 51 -5.47 4.71 12.17
CA GLY A 51 -4.20 4.89 11.50
C GLY A 51 -4.20 4.37 10.06
N PHE A 52 -4.75 3.17 9.84
CA PHE A 52 -4.84 2.59 8.50
C PHE A 52 -5.94 3.22 7.63
N VAL A 53 -7.04 3.70 8.21
CA VAL A 53 -8.03 4.52 7.50
C VAL A 53 -7.37 5.81 6.98
N ALA A 54 -6.64 6.51 7.84
CA ALA A 54 -5.89 7.71 7.44
C ALA A 54 -4.84 7.41 6.36
N LEU A 55 -4.15 6.26 6.47
CA LEU A 55 -3.21 5.77 5.45
C LEU A 55 -3.90 5.57 4.09
N GLY A 56 -5.07 4.93 4.07
CA GLY A 56 -5.85 4.70 2.86
C GLY A 56 -6.27 5.99 2.18
N MET A 57 -6.77 6.96 2.96
CA MET A 57 -7.12 8.29 2.49
C MET A 57 -5.90 9.01 1.89
N ALA A 58 -4.77 9.06 2.64
CA ALA A 58 -3.57 9.77 2.21
C ALA A 58 -2.92 9.13 0.99
N LYS A 59 -2.92 7.79 0.90
CA LYS A 59 -2.37 7.04 -0.22
C LYS A 59 -3.14 7.30 -1.52
N PHE A 60 -4.45 7.41 -1.44
CA PHE A 60 -5.29 7.69 -2.60
C PHE A 60 -5.21 9.16 -3.03
N THR A 61 -5.40 10.09 -2.08
CA THR A 61 -5.42 11.53 -2.38
C THR A 61 -4.03 12.10 -2.66
N ARG A 62 -2.97 11.39 -2.23
CA ARG A 62 -1.57 11.87 -2.20
C ARG A 62 -1.40 13.17 -1.39
N LEU A 63 -2.35 13.48 -0.53
CA LEU A 63 -2.35 14.61 0.37
C LEU A 63 -2.16 14.18 1.82
N PRO A 64 -1.57 15.03 2.67
CA PRO A 64 -1.46 14.73 4.10
C PRO A 64 -2.83 14.57 4.75
N VAL A 65 -2.99 13.54 5.59
CA VAL A 65 -4.16 13.35 6.45
C VAL A 65 -3.75 13.56 7.91
N VAL A 66 -4.53 14.33 8.65
CA VAL A 66 -4.30 14.53 10.09
C VAL A 66 -4.91 13.37 10.87
N LEU A 67 -4.12 12.77 11.76
CA LEU A 67 -4.52 11.67 12.63
C LEU A 67 -4.37 12.09 14.08
N SER A 68 -5.42 11.98 14.90
CA SER A 68 -5.37 12.49 16.28
C SER A 68 -5.96 11.52 17.30
N CYS A 69 -5.24 11.33 18.41
CA CYS A 69 -5.69 10.54 19.56
C CYS A 69 -5.32 11.17 20.90
N THR A 70 -5.87 10.58 21.97
CA THR A 70 -5.57 10.94 23.35
C THR A 70 -4.19 10.38 23.78
N SER A 71 -3.78 10.70 25.01
CA SER A 71 -2.52 10.24 25.58
C SER A 71 -2.52 8.76 25.97
N GLY A 72 -1.34 8.23 26.20
CA GLY A 72 -1.14 6.86 26.67
C GLY A 72 -1.03 5.85 25.54
N THR A 73 -1.57 4.65 25.76
CA THR A 73 -1.48 3.55 24.79
C THR A 73 -2.24 3.80 23.49
N ALA A 74 -3.17 4.75 23.45
CA ALA A 74 -3.83 5.22 22.24
C ALA A 74 -2.81 5.56 21.14
N ALA A 75 -1.80 6.36 21.46
CA ALA A 75 -0.72 6.70 20.54
C ALA A 75 0.02 5.47 20.02
N LEU A 76 0.28 4.45 20.86
CA LEU A 76 1.00 3.24 20.48
C LEU A 76 0.24 2.40 19.45
N ASN A 77 -1.09 2.44 19.47
CA ASN A 77 -1.92 1.72 18.49
C ASN A 77 -1.79 2.29 17.07
N TYR A 78 -1.36 3.52 16.89
CA TYR A 78 -1.08 4.08 15.56
C TYR A 78 0.19 3.50 14.91
N TYR A 79 1.10 2.89 15.70
CA TYR A 79 2.44 2.57 15.25
C TYR A 79 2.49 1.65 14.03
N PRO A 80 1.67 0.59 13.90
CA PRO A 80 1.66 -0.24 12.68
C PRO A 80 1.40 0.58 11.41
N ALA A 81 0.41 1.46 11.43
CA ALA A 81 0.08 2.32 10.29
C ALA A 81 1.18 3.37 10.02
N ILE A 82 1.81 3.92 11.06
CA ILE A 82 2.94 4.85 10.93
C ILE A 82 4.14 4.15 10.27
N ALA A 83 4.45 2.92 10.68
CA ALA A 83 5.53 2.14 10.08
C ALA A 83 5.25 1.84 8.59
N GLU A 84 4.02 1.43 8.26
CA GLU A 84 3.60 1.23 6.87
C GLU A 84 3.72 2.54 6.07
N ALA A 85 3.23 3.67 6.60
CA ALA A 85 3.31 4.98 5.96
C ALA A 85 4.76 5.43 5.70
N TYR A 86 5.67 5.13 6.64
CA TYR A 86 7.09 5.49 6.52
C TYR A 86 7.74 4.79 5.32
N TYR A 87 7.58 3.47 5.23
CA TYR A 87 8.18 2.69 4.14
C TYR A 87 7.44 2.84 2.80
N ALA A 88 6.14 3.15 2.84
CA ALA A 88 5.34 3.45 1.65
C ALA A 88 5.41 4.93 1.22
N ARG A 89 6.17 5.77 1.95
CA ARG A 89 6.32 7.22 1.69
C ARG A 89 4.99 7.98 1.64
N VAL A 90 4.05 7.61 2.54
CA VAL A 90 2.72 8.24 2.61
C VAL A 90 2.72 9.35 3.67
N PRO A 91 2.30 10.58 3.34
CA PRO A 91 2.30 11.69 4.28
C PRO A 91 1.15 11.57 5.29
N LEU A 92 1.48 11.41 6.57
CA LEU A 92 0.55 11.47 7.69
C LEU A 92 1.00 12.54 8.69
N ILE A 93 0.08 13.31 9.25
CA ILE A 93 0.35 14.25 10.34
C ILE A 93 -0.28 13.71 11.60
N ILE A 94 0.53 13.11 12.47
CA ILE A 94 0.09 12.48 13.71
C ILE A 94 0.12 13.52 14.84
N VAL A 95 -1.04 13.86 15.38
CA VAL A 95 -1.20 14.80 16.50
C VAL A 95 -1.63 14.01 17.73
N THR A 96 -0.73 13.82 18.68
CA THR A 96 -1.05 13.10 19.91
C THR A 96 -1.16 14.07 21.07
N ALA A 97 -2.33 14.10 21.72
CA ALA A 97 -2.46 14.78 23.00
C ALA A 97 -1.64 14.05 24.05
N ASP A 98 -0.94 14.77 24.93
CA ASP A 98 -0.09 14.18 25.95
C ASP A 98 -0.36 14.77 27.33
N ARG A 99 0.10 14.09 28.36
CA ARG A 99 0.18 14.63 29.73
C ARG A 99 1.31 15.67 29.79
N PRO A 100 1.20 16.69 30.68
CA PRO A 100 2.30 17.61 30.92
C PRO A 100 3.52 16.85 31.51
N PRO A 101 4.76 17.35 31.31
CA PRO A 101 5.99 16.61 31.62
C PRO A 101 6.09 16.11 33.08
N GLU A 102 5.58 16.87 34.04
CA GLU A 102 5.61 16.49 35.46
C GLU A 102 4.67 15.34 35.82
N LYS A 103 3.77 14.95 34.90
CA LYS A 103 2.87 13.81 35.07
C LYS A 103 3.42 12.52 34.44
N ILE A 104 4.48 12.63 33.63
CA ILE A 104 5.15 11.47 33.07
C ILE A 104 5.93 10.75 34.15
N ASP A 105 5.78 9.42 34.21
CA ASP A 105 6.38 8.55 35.27
C ASP A 105 5.96 8.90 36.71
N ALA A 106 4.93 9.74 36.87
CA ALA A 106 4.36 10.13 38.20
C ALA A 106 3.16 9.26 38.60
N TRP A 107 2.94 8.13 37.92
CA TRP A 107 1.84 7.18 38.13
C TRP A 107 0.45 7.79 37.87
N ASP A 108 0.42 8.86 37.08
CA ASP A 108 -0.84 9.43 36.58
C ASP A 108 -1.46 8.54 35.50
N GLY A 109 -2.78 8.43 35.50
CA GLY A 109 -3.50 7.58 34.53
C GLY A 109 -3.29 8.03 33.08
N GLN A 110 -3.14 7.10 32.17
CA GLN A 110 -2.92 7.35 30.73
C GLN A 110 -1.69 8.23 30.43
N ALA A 111 -0.63 8.10 31.22
CA ALA A 111 0.66 8.76 31.02
C ALA A 111 1.71 7.74 30.61
N ILE A 112 2.41 8.00 29.51
CA ILE A 112 3.56 7.23 29.04
C ILE A 112 4.65 8.18 28.54
N ARG A 113 5.86 7.68 28.30
CA ARG A 113 6.92 8.44 27.61
C ARG A 113 6.59 8.55 26.12
N GLN A 114 5.78 9.56 25.76
CA GLN A 114 5.21 9.71 24.43
C GLN A 114 6.16 10.40 23.45
N LYS A 115 6.99 11.32 23.94
CA LYS A 115 8.04 11.97 23.17
C LYS A 115 9.04 10.93 22.65
N GLY A 116 9.30 10.94 21.34
CA GLY A 116 10.23 10.03 20.69
C GLY A 116 9.67 8.63 20.44
N VAL A 117 8.38 8.38 20.74
CA VAL A 117 7.78 7.04 20.66
C VAL A 117 7.80 6.47 19.23
N PHE A 118 7.71 7.31 18.21
CA PHE A 118 7.72 6.92 16.80
C PHE A 118 9.03 7.20 16.07
N ARG A 119 10.06 7.65 16.75
CA ARG A 119 11.29 8.22 16.14
C ARG A 119 11.93 7.40 15.03
N ASN A 120 11.76 6.08 15.04
CA ASN A 120 12.37 5.19 14.04
C ASN A 120 11.59 5.15 12.71
N HIS A 121 10.34 5.63 12.70
CA HIS A 121 9.44 5.50 11.55
C HIS A 121 8.66 6.80 11.27
N ILE A 122 9.30 7.95 11.51
CA ILE A 122 8.77 9.28 11.18
C ILE A 122 9.86 10.12 10.52
N ARG A 123 9.47 11.08 9.68
CA ARG A 123 10.40 12.02 9.04
C ARG A 123 10.81 13.14 10.00
N ALA A 124 9.91 13.57 10.86
CA ALA A 124 10.18 14.58 11.87
C ALA A 124 9.27 14.41 13.10
N GLU A 125 9.75 14.91 14.25
CA GLU A 125 8.97 15.01 15.47
C GLU A 125 9.02 16.45 15.98
N PHE A 126 7.87 16.95 16.37
CA PHE A 126 7.72 18.25 17.02
C PHE A 126 6.96 18.07 18.35
N GLN A 127 7.39 18.80 19.36
CA GLN A 127 6.65 18.91 20.60
C GLN A 127 6.25 20.37 20.77
N THR A 128 4.95 20.63 21.00
CA THR A 128 4.51 21.97 21.34
C THR A 128 4.99 22.35 22.75
N PRO A 129 5.15 23.66 23.04
CA PRO A 129 5.38 24.10 24.41
C PRO A 129 4.27 23.62 25.34
N ASP A 130 4.62 23.32 26.59
CA ASP A 130 3.69 22.94 27.65
C ASP A 130 3.26 24.12 28.52
N TYR A 131 3.85 25.30 28.27
CA TYR A 131 3.46 26.59 28.82
C TYR A 131 2.90 27.47 27.69
N TYR A 132 1.69 27.97 27.87
CA TYR A 132 0.92 28.64 26.82
C TYR A 132 1.10 30.18 26.89
N GLU A 133 2.33 30.64 26.71
CA GLU A 133 2.65 32.07 26.79
C GLU A 133 2.26 32.80 25.50
N ASP A 134 2.50 32.17 24.34
CA ASP A 134 2.22 32.75 23.04
C ASP A 134 1.78 31.68 22.02
N ALA A 135 0.73 31.98 21.26
CA ALA A 135 0.24 31.13 20.18
C ALA A 135 1.20 31.10 18.98
N SER A 136 2.16 32.03 18.87
CA SER A 136 3.14 32.04 17.77
C SER A 136 4.02 30.80 17.77
N SER A 137 4.39 30.28 18.94
CA SER A 137 5.17 29.04 19.05
C SER A 137 4.45 27.81 18.45
N PHE A 138 3.12 27.78 18.52
CA PHE A 138 2.31 26.73 17.89
C PHE A 138 2.22 26.95 16.37
N ALA A 139 2.17 28.20 15.91
CA ALA A 139 2.29 28.53 14.47
C ALA A 139 3.64 28.15 13.90
N ASP A 140 4.72 28.32 14.67
CA ASP A 140 6.07 27.91 14.26
C ASP A 140 6.18 26.39 14.08
N VAL A 141 5.57 25.59 14.98
CA VAL A 141 5.48 24.13 14.82
C VAL A 141 4.76 23.78 13.50
N ALA A 142 3.61 24.40 13.22
CA ALA A 142 2.89 24.17 11.97
C ALA A 142 3.72 24.57 10.74
N ALA A 143 4.49 25.66 10.82
CA ALA A 143 5.39 26.07 9.74
C ALA A 143 6.53 25.06 9.53
N CYS A 144 7.07 24.47 10.61
CA CYS A 144 8.06 23.40 10.52
C CYS A 144 7.47 22.14 9.86
N VAL A 145 6.25 21.73 10.23
CA VAL A 145 5.53 20.61 9.62
C VAL A 145 5.39 20.80 8.11
N ARG A 146 4.95 21.99 7.68
CA ARG A 146 4.85 22.30 6.23
C ARG A 146 6.18 22.17 5.52
N ARG A 147 7.26 22.71 6.08
CA ARG A 147 8.61 22.58 5.48
C ARG A 147 9.06 21.12 5.38
N CYS A 148 8.73 20.28 6.36
CA CYS A 148 9.06 18.86 6.31
C CYS A 148 8.25 18.12 5.24
N LEU A 149 6.98 18.48 5.04
CA LEU A 149 6.13 17.89 3.99
C LEU A 149 6.55 18.34 2.57
N ASP A 150 7.11 19.55 2.46
CA ASP A 150 7.71 20.07 1.23
C ASP A 150 9.11 19.47 0.98
N SER A 151 9.61 18.63 1.88
CA SER A 151 10.91 17.96 1.72
C SER A 151 10.87 16.87 0.65
N GLU A 152 12.05 16.44 0.23
CA GLU A 152 12.21 15.51 -0.89
C GLU A 152 11.61 14.11 -0.62
N ILE A 153 11.47 13.68 0.64
CA ILE A 153 10.97 12.33 0.98
C ILE A 153 9.67 12.43 1.79
N PRO A 154 8.51 12.14 1.20
CA PRO A 154 7.24 12.08 1.92
C PRO A 154 7.23 11.04 3.05
N GLY A 155 6.39 11.23 4.04
CA GLY A 155 6.21 10.27 5.12
C GLY A 155 5.54 10.88 6.36
N PRO A 156 5.36 10.09 7.42
CA PRO A 156 4.67 10.52 8.63
C PRO A 156 5.49 11.51 9.46
N ILE A 157 4.79 12.49 10.04
CA ILE A 157 5.32 13.51 10.94
C ILE A 157 4.53 13.46 12.24
N HIS A 158 5.22 13.51 13.38
CA HIS A 158 4.60 13.47 14.71
C HIS A 158 4.62 14.85 15.37
N ILE A 159 3.48 15.25 15.93
CA ILE A 159 3.32 16.43 16.79
C ILE A 159 2.80 15.96 18.14
N ASN A 160 3.63 16.02 19.16
CA ASN A 160 3.24 15.74 20.54
C ASN A 160 2.76 17.03 21.22
N VAL A 161 1.54 17.00 21.76
CA VAL A 161 0.88 18.20 22.34
C VAL A 161 0.60 17.97 23.83
N PRO A 162 1.51 18.38 24.76
CA PRO A 162 1.24 18.36 26.19
C PRO A 162 0.07 19.31 26.53
N ILE A 163 -0.94 18.79 27.20
CA ILE A 163 -2.17 19.54 27.54
C ILE A 163 -2.37 19.53 29.06
N ARG A 164 -2.32 20.72 29.67
CA ARG A 164 -2.53 20.92 31.11
C ARG A 164 -4.01 21.11 31.44
N GLU A 165 -4.44 20.70 32.61
CA GLU A 165 -5.75 21.00 33.16
C GLU A 165 -5.81 22.41 33.75
N PRO A 166 -6.96 23.11 33.69
CA PRO A 166 -8.19 22.74 32.99
C PRO A 166 -8.10 22.96 31.45
N PHE A 167 -8.77 22.13 30.63
CA PHE A 167 -8.71 22.21 29.16
C PHE A 167 -10.07 22.09 28.45
N TYR A 168 -11.17 22.27 29.20
CA TYR A 168 -12.53 22.24 28.62
C TYR A 168 -13.11 23.65 28.40
N ASP A 169 -12.26 24.66 28.39
CA ASP A 169 -12.67 26.03 28.06
C ASP A 169 -12.52 26.26 26.55
N PHE A 170 -13.56 25.91 25.79
CA PHE A 170 -13.52 25.90 24.34
C PHE A 170 -13.79 27.29 23.75
N THR A 171 -12.91 27.73 22.86
CA THR A 171 -13.03 28.96 22.07
C THR A 171 -12.66 28.72 20.62
N GLN A 172 -13.26 29.52 19.70
CA GLN A 172 -12.89 29.54 18.29
C GLN A 172 -11.79 30.56 17.95
N GLU A 173 -11.28 31.30 18.92
CA GLU A 173 -10.16 32.21 18.68
C GLU A 173 -8.94 31.44 18.14
N GLY A 174 -8.27 31.98 17.14
CA GLY A 174 -7.11 31.36 16.50
C GLY A 174 -7.44 30.48 15.27
N LEU A 175 -8.72 30.11 15.07
CA LEU A 175 -9.19 29.38 13.89
C LEU A 175 -9.39 30.33 12.68
N LYS A 176 -8.38 31.04 12.27
CA LYS A 176 -8.43 31.73 10.97
C LYS A 176 -7.99 30.75 9.90
N PRO A 177 -8.84 30.44 8.89
CA PRO A 177 -8.46 29.57 7.79
C PRO A 177 -7.17 30.07 7.14
N SER A 178 -6.24 29.20 6.91
CA SER A 178 -5.12 29.48 6.03
C SER A 178 -5.71 29.64 4.62
N SER A 179 -5.57 30.80 4.01
CA SER A 179 -6.01 31.07 2.63
C SER A 179 -5.15 30.35 1.57
N ARG A 180 -4.31 29.40 1.98
CA ARG A 180 -3.49 28.61 1.08
C ARG A 180 -4.22 27.31 0.70
N VAL A 181 -4.69 27.27 -0.52
CA VAL A 181 -4.91 26.04 -1.28
C VAL A 181 -3.55 25.30 -1.28
N LEU A 182 -3.52 24.09 -0.74
CA LEU A 182 -2.36 23.20 -0.93
C LEU A 182 -2.14 23.07 -2.44
N PRO A 183 -0.90 23.20 -2.91
CA PRO A 183 -0.65 22.81 -4.28
C PRO A 183 -1.11 21.36 -4.42
N GLN A 184 -2.03 21.13 -5.36
CA GLN A 184 -2.33 19.77 -5.81
C GLN A 184 -1.00 19.07 -6.09
N PRO A 185 -0.80 17.81 -5.67
CA PRO A 185 0.42 17.10 -6.01
C PRO A 185 0.61 17.25 -7.51
N LYS A 186 1.67 17.96 -7.90
CA LYS A 186 1.98 18.09 -9.31
C LYS A 186 2.47 16.71 -9.73
N VAL A 187 1.60 16.00 -10.40
CA VAL A 187 1.96 14.78 -11.11
C VAL A 187 2.93 15.21 -12.22
N HIS A 188 4.21 15.16 -11.94
CA HIS A 188 5.24 15.42 -12.93
C HIS A 188 5.45 14.15 -13.74
N TYR A 189 4.73 14.03 -14.85
CA TYR A 189 5.00 13.00 -15.85
C TYR A 189 6.35 13.29 -16.49
N THR A 190 7.39 12.66 -16.01
CA THR A 190 8.68 12.66 -16.69
C THR A 190 8.71 11.41 -17.57
N THR A 191 8.39 11.57 -18.84
CA THR A 191 8.55 10.48 -19.82
C THR A 191 10.02 10.43 -20.20
N VAL A 192 10.76 9.46 -19.71
CA VAL A 192 12.15 9.22 -20.08
C VAL A 192 12.16 8.37 -21.35
N ARG A 193 12.45 8.95 -22.47
CA ARG A 193 12.64 8.26 -23.77
C ARG A 193 14.12 8.03 -24.05
N GLY A 194 14.79 7.30 -23.20
CA GLY A 194 16.23 7.02 -23.30
C GLY A 194 17.02 7.67 -22.18
N ILE A 195 18.11 7.05 -21.80
CA ILE A 195 19.04 7.55 -20.79
C ILE A 195 20.31 7.93 -21.50
N ALA A 196 20.56 9.23 -21.70
CA ALA A 196 21.88 9.71 -22.04
C ALA A 196 22.62 9.94 -20.72
N ASN A 197 23.68 9.19 -20.51
CA ASN A 197 24.44 9.17 -19.29
C ASN A 197 25.47 10.29 -19.25
N SER A 198 25.54 11.02 -18.15
CA SER A 198 26.66 11.95 -17.85
C SER A 198 28.03 11.24 -17.78
N ASP A 199 28.04 9.91 -17.61
CA ASP A 199 29.25 9.08 -17.49
C ASP A 199 29.59 8.28 -18.77
N GLY A 200 28.91 8.55 -19.89
CA GLY A 200 29.21 7.91 -21.18
C GLY A 200 28.72 6.44 -21.30
N LEU A 201 27.77 5.99 -20.47
CA LEU A 201 27.17 4.67 -20.61
C LEU A 201 26.30 4.63 -21.87
N SER A 202 26.75 4.00 -22.94
CA SER A 202 25.95 3.75 -24.13
C SER A 202 24.94 2.63 -23.86
N LEU A 203 23.67 2.91 -24.16
CA LEU A 203 22.61 1.88 -24.15
C LEU A 203 22.54 1.11 -25.48
N ASP A 204 23.31 1.55 -26.48
CA ASP A 204 23.31 0.94 -27.80
C ASP A 204 23.70 -0.54 -27.71
N MET A 205 22.89 -1.40 -28.33
CA MET A 205 23.08 -2.86 -28.38
C MET A 205 23.06 -3.61 -27.04
N LYS A 206 22.68 -2.93 -25.94
CA LYS A 206 22.57 -3.53 -24.59
C LYS A 206 21.15 -4.07 -24.34
N LYS A 207 21.03 -5.14 -23.53
CA LYS A 207 19.76 -5.64 -23.02
C LYS A 207 19.35 -4.81 -21.80
N VAL A 208 18.35 -3.97 -21.94
CA VAL A 208 17.89 -3.09 -20.86
C VAL A 208 16.61 -3.63 -20.28
N LEU A 209 16.61 -3.94 -18.98
CA LEU A 209 15.40 -4.25 -18.22
C LEU A 209 14.99 -3.02 -17.41
N ILE A 210 13.78 -2.54 -17.65
CA ILE A 210 13.17 -1.46 -16.88
C ILE A 210 12.16 -2.10 -15.93
N PHE A 211 12.29 -1.81 -14.64
CA PHE A 211 11.39 -2.33 -13.63
C PHE A 211 10.76 -1.22 -12.80
N ASN A 212 9.44 -1.14 -12.84
CA ASN A 212 8.65 -0.22 -12.02
C ASN A 212 8.22 -0.94 -10.74
N GLY A 213 8.80 -0.56 -9.60
CA GLY A 213 8.41 -1.03 -8.27
C GLY A 213 7.12 -0.41 -7.78
N MET A 214 6.76 -0.65 -6.51
CA MET A 214 5.59 -0.04 -5.87
C MET A 214 5.65 1.49 -5.99
N ASP A 215 4.52 2.08 -6.38
CA ASP A 215 4.33 3.53 -6.45
C ASP A 215 4.64 4.18 -5.08
N ASP A 216 5.53 5.14 -5.09
CA ASP A 216 5.99 5.90 -3.92
C ASP A 216 5.60 7.38 -3.97
N GLY A 217 4.71 7.72 -4.90
CA GLY A 217 4.27 9.08 -5.15
C GLY A 217 5.13 9.85 -6.16
N GLU A 218 6.25 9.27 -6.63
CA GLU A 218 7.00 9.79 -7.76
C GLU A 218 6.43 9.24 -9.08
N ASP A 219 5.88 10.10 -9.91
CA ASP A 219 5.34 9.68 -11.20
C ASP A 219 6.44 9.67 -12.27
N ILE A 220 7.37 8.73 -12.14
CA ILE A 220 8.44 8.51 -13.12
C ILE A 220 7.96 7.43 -14.09
N ARG A 221 7.78 7.80 -15.36
CA ARG A 221 7.41 6.87 -16.45
C ARG A 221 8.51 6.77 -17.46
N ILE A 222 8.95 5.55 -17.73
CA ILE A 222 10.01 5.26 -18.70
C ILE A 222 9.37 4.62 -19.92
N ALA A 223 9.50 5.27 -21.08
CA ALA A 223 9.12 4.65 -22.34
C ALA A 223 10.19 3.64 -22.77
N SER A 224 9.78 2.49 -23.21
CA SER A 224 10.64 1.45 -23.74
C SER A 224 10.91 1.66 -25.24
N ASP A 225 12.10 1.23 -25.67
CA ASP A 225 12.54 1.19 -27.05
C ASP A 225 12.71 -0.25 -27.57
N ASN A 226 13.30 -0.44 -28.74
CA ASN A 226 13.52 -1.76 -29.33
C ASN A 226 14.54 -2.65 -28.58
N HIS A 227 15.32 -2.10 -27.65
CA HIS A 227 16.36 -2.80 -26.88
C HIS A 227 15.97 -3.00 -25.42
N SER A 228 14.87 -2.41 -24.98
CA SER A 228 14.40 -2.46 -23.59
C SER A 228 13.12 -3.27 -23.43
N VAL A 229 12.93 -3.77 -22.21
CA VAL A 229 11.71 -4.45 -21.75
C VAL A 229 11.25 -3.78 -20.46
N VAL A 230 9.99 -3.41 -20.40
CA VAL A 230 9.37 -2.87 -19.17
C VAL A 230 8.59 -3.98 -18.48
N LEU A 231 8.93 -4.22 -17.22
CA LEU A 231 8.14 -5.01 -16.27
C LEU A 231 7.67 -4.09 -15.14
N SER A 232 6.45 -4.26 -14.69
CA SER A 232 5.87 -3.43 -13.64
C SER A 232 5.27 -4.29 -12.54
N ASP A 233 5.60 -3.95 -11.28
CA ASP A 233 4.90 -4.52 -10.12
C ASP A 233 3.42 -4.14 -10.17
N LEU A 234 2.55 -5.01 -9.68
CA LEU A 234 1.10 -4.73 -9.66
C LEU A 234 0.77 -3.43 -8.91
N THR A 235 1.57 -3.07 -7.89
CA THR A 235 1.35 -1.86 -7.08
C THR A 235 2.03 -0.61 -7.65
N SER A 236 2.70 -0.71 -8.80
CA SER A 236 3.24 0.44 -9.51
C SER A 236 2.16 1.23 -10.26
N ASN A 237 1.04 0.57 -10.57
CA ASN A 237 -0.02 1.10 -11.42
C ASN A 237 0.47 1.56 -12.80
N GLN A 238 1.49 0.87 -13.32
CA GLN A 238 2.06 1.06 -14.64
C GLN A 238 1.96 -0.22 -15.48
N SER A 239 1.89 -0.08 -16.79
CA SER A 239 1.79 -1.21 -17.71
C SER A 239 3.13 -1.96 -17.83
N SER A 240 3.06 -3.25 -18.14
CA SER A 240 4.19 -4.11 -18.51
C SER A 240 4.16 -4.45 -19.99
N ASP A 241 5.34 -4.60 -20.62
CA ASP A 241 5.46 -5.10 -21.98
C ASP A 241 5.16 -6.61 -22.08
N VAL A 242 5.31 -7.33 -20.97
CA VAL A 242 5.16 -8.79 -20.90
C VAL A 242 4.14 -9.12 -19.80
N HIS A 243 3.10 -9.82 -20.16
CA HIS A 243 2.08 -10.31 -19.23
C HIS A 243 2.51 -11.65 -18.61
N TYR A 244 2.01 -11.98 -17.40
CA TYR A 244 2.35 -13.21 -16.67
C TYR A 244 3.85 -13.39 -16.35
N TRP A 245 4.67 -12.34 -16.48
CA TRP A 245 6.11 -12.40 -16.24
C TRP A 245 6.44 -12.86 -14.80
N ASP A 246 5.67 -12.40 -13.79
CA ASP A 246 5.90 -12.79 -12.38
C ASP A 246 5.56 -14.26 -12.16
N ALA A 247 4.45 -14.75 -12.74
CA ALA A 247 4.07 -16.17 -12.69
C ALA A 247 5.14 -17.06 -13.33
N MET A 248 5.66 -16.65 -14.48
CA MET A 248 6.72 -17.35 -15.20
C MET A 248 8.02 -17.42 -14.39
N LEU A 249 8.47 -16.28 -13.86
CA LEU A 249 9.68 -16.21 -13.04
C LEU A 249 9.52 -17.00 -11.73
N PHE A 250 8.33 -16.94 -11.11
CA PHE A 250 8.05 -17.69 -9.89
C PHE A 250 8.05 -19.20 -10.13
N SER A 251 7.45 -19.67 -11.21
CA SER A 251 7.49 -21.09 -11.59
C SER A 251 8.94 -21.53 -11.85
N ALA A 252 9.71 -20.76 -12.62
CA ALA A 252 11.11 -21.08 -12.90
C ALA A 252 11.96 -21.18 -11.62
N GLN A 253 11.88 -20.18 -10.73
CA GLN A 253 12.68 -20.19 -9.47
C GLN A 253 12.27 -21.32 -8.51
N SER A 254 11.11 -21.94 -8.71
CA SER A 254 10.62 -23.04 -7.89
C SER A 254 11.20 -24.40 -8.29
N LYS A 255 11.86 -24.49 -9.43
CA LYS A 255 12.50 -25.70 -9.98
C LYS A 255 13.99 -25.71 -9.67
N GLU A 256 14.55 -26.92 -9.62
CA GLU A 256 15.99 -27.09 -9.59
C GLU A 256 16.60 -26.56 -10.90
N ASN A 257 17.60 -25.71 -10.79
CA ASN A 257 18.26 -25.02 -11.90
C ASN A 257 17.31 -24.24 -12.85
N GLY A 258 16.06 -23.98 -12.44
CA GLY A 258 15.07 -23.34 -13.30
C GLY A 258 15.46 -21.92 -13.72
N LEU A 259 16.22 -21.19 -12.88
CA LEU A 259 16.71 -19.85 -13.24
C LEU A 259 17.83 -19.92 -14.30
N ASP A 260 18.62 -20.98 -14.37
CA ASP A 260 19.71 -21.12 -15.35
C ASP A 260 19.17 -21.12 -16.79
N PHE A 261 17.99 -21.70 -17.01
CA PHE A 261 17.30 -21.67 -18.29
C PHE A 261 16.87 -20.28 -18.74
N LEU A 262 16.82 -19.32 -17.82
CA LEU A 262 16.45 -17.92 -18.08
C LEU A 262 17.66 -17.03 -18.34
N GLN A 263 18.88 -17.58 -18.50
CA GLN A 263 20.12 -16.81 -18.78
C GLN A 263 19.97 -15.86 -19.98
N VAL A 264 19.18 -16.22 -20.98
CA VAL A 264 18.93 -15.39 -22.17
C VAL A 264 18.20 -14.08 -21.82
N LEU A 265 17.45 -14.08 -20.74
CA LEU A 265 16.70 -12.93 -20.21
C LEU A 265 17.54 -12.04 -19.29
N LYS A 266 18.78 -12.43 -18.95
CA LYS A 266 19.68 -11.62 -18.12
C LYS A 266 19.85 -10.24 -18.78
N PRO A 267 19.56 -9.12 -18.05
CA PRO A 267 19.84 -7.79 -18.55
C PRO A 267 21.33 -7.43 -18.43
N ASP A 268 21.83 -6.63 -19.33
CA ASP A 268 23.12 -5.94 -19.18
C ASP A 268 22.94 -4.74 -18.25
N ILE A 269 21.84 -4.02 -18.41
CA ILE A 269 21.48 -2.85 -17.62
C ILE A 269 20.10 -3.03 -17.00
N LEU A 270 20.01 -2.78 -15.70
CA LEU A 270 18.76 -2.71 -14.95
C LEU A 270 18.46 -1.24 -14.64
N ILE A 271 17.25 -0.79 -14.97
CA ILE A 271 16.75 0.53 -14.58
C ILE A 271 15.54 0.31 -13.70
N THR A 272 15.50 0.93 -12.52
CA THR A 272 14.38 0.78 -11.59
C THR A 272 13.79 2.11 -11.18
N THR A 273 12.47 2.11 -10.88
CA THR A 273 11.73 3.22 -10.25
C THR A 273 10.91 2.68 -9.09
N GLY A 274 10.35 3.57 -8.27
CA GLY A 274 9.52 3.19 -7.14
C GLY A 274 10.28 2.44 -6.04
N THR A 275 9.56 1.75 -5.16
CA THR A 275 10.18 1.09 -4.00
C THR A 275 10.22 -0.45 -4.15
N THR A 276 9.47 -1.18 -3.36
CA THR A 276 9.52 -2.64 -3.25
C THR A 276 8.80 -3.37 -4.39
N THR A 277 8.86 -4.69 -4.40
CA THR A 277 8.07 -5.55 -5.29
C THR A 277 7.47 -6.74 -4.54
N VAL A 278 6.30 -7.17 -4.97
CA VAL A 278 5.66 -8.43 -4.54
C VAL A 278 6.42 -9.63 -5.09
N SER A 279 7.00 -9.51 -6.28
CA SER A 279 7.63 -10.62 -7.01
C SER A 279 8.84 -11.20 -6.29
N LYS A 280 8.69 -12.40 -5.77
CA LYS A 280 9.83 -13.22 -5.29
C LYS A 280 10.65 -13.75 -6.46
N GLY A 281 9.99 -14.09 -7.56
CA GLY A 281 10.62 -14.60 -8.78
C GLY A 281 11.63 -13.62 -9.34
N LEU A 282 11.25 -12.35 -9.49
CA LEU A 282 12.15 -11.30 -9.99
C LEU A 282 13.34 -11.06 -9.07
N LYS A 283 13.12 -11.01 -7.74
CA LYS A 283 14.23 -10.86 -6.78
C LYS A 283 15.25 -11.97 -6.93
N GLN A 284 14.81 -13.23 -7.03
CA GLN A 284 15.72 -14.37 -7.19
C GLN A 284 16.40 -14.37 -8.56
N PHE A 285 15.65 -14.03 -9.62
CA PHE A 285 16.18 -13.94 -10.98
C PHE A 285 17.31 -12.91 -11.08
N LEU A 286 17.11 -11.67 -10.59
CA LEU A 286 18.12 -10.61 -10.68
C LEU A 286 19.31 -10.83 -9.72
N ARG A 287 19.11 -11.48 -8.58
CA ARG A 287 20.21 -11.91 -7.70
C ARG A 287 21.07 -13.01 -8.32
N HIS A 288 20.44 -13.93 -9.06
CA HIS A 288 21.13 -15.00 -9.79
C HIS A 288 21.81 -14.48 -11.06
N HIS A 289 21.11 -13.64 -11.83
CA HIS A 289 21.56 -13.05 -13.08
C HIS A 289 21.81 -11.54 -12.92
N LYS A 290 22.82 -11.16 -12.11
CA LYS A 290 23.13 -9.76 -11.83
C LYS A 290 23.42 -9.00 -13.12
N PRO A 291 22.82 -7.80 -13.30
CA PRO A 291 23.16 -6.89 -14.41
C PRO A 291 24.60 -6.37 -14.27
N GLU A 292 25.18 -5.86 -15.35
CA GLU A 292 26.47 -5.17 -15.30
C GLU A 292 26.33 -3.79 -14.62
N HIS A 293 25.19 -3.12 -14.84
CA HIS A 293 24.85 -1.82 -14.27
C HIS A 293 23.43 -1.83 -13.74
N HIS A 294 23.25 -1.20 -12.56
CA HIS A 294 21.92 -0.90 -12.02
C HIS A 294 21.78 0.58 -11.76
N ILE A 295 20.76 1.20 -12.39
CA ILE A 295 20.42 2.61 -12.26
C ILE A 295 19.05 2.68 -11.59
N HIS A 296 18.95 3.38 -10.46
CA HIS A 296 17.67 3.68 -9.83
C HIS A 296 17.31 5.15 -10.06
N LEU A 297 16.16 5.39 -10.69
CA LEU A 297 15.67 6.74 -10.95
C LEU A 297 14.79 7.17 -9.78
N SER A 298 15.19 8.21 -9.08
CA SER A 298 14.43 8.81 -7.99
C SER A 298 14.88 10.24 -7.75
N SER A 299 13.96 11.13 -7.37
CA SER A 299 14.28 12.45 -6.84
C SER A 299 14.80 12.36 -5.39
N HIS A 300 14.73 11.17 -4.79
CA HIS A 300 15.14 10.89 -3.42
C HIS A 300 16.45 10.12 -3.37
N TYR A 301 17.29 10.43 -2.39
CA TYR A 301 18.58 9.74 -2.20
C TYR A 301 18.48 8.51 -1.28
N GLU A 302 17.29 8.14 -0.80
CA GLU A 302 17.04 6.98 0.05
C GLU A 302 16.49 5.82 -0.80
N VAL A 303 17.34 4.83 -1.11
CA VAL A 303 17.00 3.69 -1.96
C VAL A 303 17.43 2.39 -1.31
N GLY A 304 16.53 1.39 -1.32
CA GLY A 304 16.83 0.04 -0.87
C GLY A 304 17.36 -0.84 -2.01
N ASP A 305 18.40 -1.60 -1.76
CA ASP A 305 18.94 -2.58 -2.74
C ASP A 305 18.30 -3.98 -2.57
N MET A 306 17.07 -4.13 -3.04
CA MET A 306 16.35 -5.41 -2.94
C MET A 306 16.88 -6.52 -3.87
N PHE A 307 17.68 -6.16 -4.86
CA PHE A 307 18.26 -7.08 -5.85
C PHE A 307 19.72 -7.43 -5.58
N GLU A 308 20.37 -6.81 -4.60
CA GLU A 308 21.79 -7.00 -4.26
C GLU A 308 22.73 -6.66 -5.44
N THR A 309 22.44 -5.52 -6.09
CA THR A 309 23.09 -5.09 -7.34
C THR A 309 23.74 -3.71 -7.25
N GLU A 310 23.76 -3.09 -6.05
CA GLU A 310 24.40 -1.79 -5.77
C GLU A 310 23.93 -0.67 -6.73
N PRO A 311 22.65 -0.24 -6.65
CA PRO A 311 22.08 0.71 -7.59
C PRO A 311 22.77 2.07 -7.52
N LYS A 312 23.11 2.64 -8.69
CA LYS A 312 23.47 4.05 -8.81
C LYS A 312 22.19 4.88 -8.85
N ILE A 313 22.04 5.82 -7.92
CA ILE A 313 20.89 6.72 -7.89
C ILE A 313 21.14 7.84 -8.90
N VAL A 314 20.16 8.09 -9.76
CA VAL A 314 20.16 9.16 -10.74
C VAL A 314 18.89 9.98 -10.60
N HIS A 315 19.03 11.28 -10.44
CA HIS A 315 17.88 12.17 -10.36
C HIS A 315 17.20 12.29 -11.74
N PRO A 316 15.87 12.27 -11.85
CA PRO A 316 15.18 12.33 -13.15
C PRO A 316 15.55 13.56 -14.00
N SER A 317 15.93 14.69 -13.38
CA SER A 317 16.39 15.88 -14.10
C SER A 317 17.77 15.75 -14.76
N GLU A 318 18.56 14.73 -14.36
CA GLU A 318 19.88 14.46 -14.96
C GLU A 318 19.77 13.63 -16.24
N ILE A 319 18.54 13.18 -16.59
CA ILE A 319 18.31 12.40 -17.78
C ILE A 319 18.13 13.34 -18.96
N VAL A 320 19.02 13.23 -19.92
CA VAL A 320 18.90 13.95 -21.20
C VAL A 320 17.96 13.17 -22.10
N ASN A 321 16.85 13.78 -22.51
CA ASN A 321 15.98 13.23 -23.53
C ASN A 321 16.78 13.13 -24.84
N VAL A 322 17.13 11.91 -25.25
CA VAL A 322 17.63 11.69 -26.60
C VAL A 322 16.43 11.80 -27.54
N ALA A 323 16.44 12.86 -28.36
CA ALA A 323 15.40 13.13 -29.31
C ALA A 323 15.19 11.94 -30.27
N GLU A 324 13.93 11.66 -30.48
CA GLU A 324 13.30 10.93 -31.56
C GLU A 324 14.19 10.52 -32.74
N LYS A 325 14.41 9.23 -32.90
CA LYS A 325 14.50 8.58 -34.22
C LYS A 325 14.11 7.12 -34.03
N ASP A 326 12.95 6.83 -34.50
CA ASP A 326 12.31 5.60 -34.94
C ASP A 326 10.92 5.45 -34.34
N GLU A 327 9.99 6.24 -34.89
CA GLU A 327 8.59 5.83 -34.92
C GLU A 327 8.52 4.55 -35.77
N ASP A 328 8.44 3.40 -35.13
CA ASP A 328 8.05 2.17 -35.79
C ASP A 328 6.56 2.32 -36.16
N ILE A 329 6.30 2.67 -37.41
CA ILE A 329 4.99 3.05 -37.97
C ILE A 329 3.95 1.92 -37.79
N ASN A 330 4.34 0.72 -37.30
CA ASN A 330 3.50 -0.46 -37.17
C ASN A 330 3.34 -1.01 -35.75
N GLY A 331 3.86 -0.36 -34.71
CA GLY A 331 3.61 -0.73 -33.29
C GLY A 331 4.14 -2.10 -32.84
N VAL A 332 4.90 -2.82 -33.66
CA VAL A 332 5.47 -4.13 -33.34
C VAL A 332 6.97 -3.97 -33.03
N ARG A 333 7.32 -4.05 -31.74
CA ARG A 333 8.73 -4.07 -31.31
C ARG A 333 9.45 -5.29 -31.87
N SER A 334 10.56 -5.07 -32.55
CA SER A 334 11.30 -6.11 -33.28
C SER A 334 12.58 -6.58 -32.57
N GLY A 335 12.97 -5.98 -31.44
CA GLY A 335 14.22 -6.26 -30.73
C GLY A 335 14.35 -7.71 -30.25
N ALA A 336 15.55 -8.25 -30.30
CA ALA A 336 15.83 -9.64 -29.90
C ALA A 336 15.54 -9.89 -28.41
N TYR A 337 15.75 -8.89 -27.56
CA TYR A 337 15.56 -9.02 -26.12
C TYR A 337 14.08 -9.12 -25.74
N ILE A 338 13.23 -8.25 -26.26
CA ILE A 338 11.78 -8.35 -26.01
C ILE A 338 11.20 -9.65 -26.59
N LYS A 339 11.67 -10.08 -27.77
CA LYS A 339 11.24 -11.37 -28.35
C LYS A 339 11.61 -12.55 -27.47
N ALA A 340 12.78 -12.54 -26.84
CA ALA A 340 13.18 -13.60 -25.89
C ALA A 340 12.20 -13.67 -24.70
N TRP A 341 11.86 -12.53 -24.08
CA TRP A 341 10.88 -12.46 -23.01
C TRP A 341 9.51 -12.98 -23.45
N LEU A 342 9.00 -12.48 -24.59
CA LEU A 342 7.69 -12.88 -25.12
C LEU A 342 7.63 -14.37 -25.45
N ASN A 343 8.66 -14.93 -26.08
CA ASN A 343 8.69 -16.35 -26.45
C ASN A 343 8.66 -17.26 -25.21
N ILE A 344 9.52 -17.00 -24.21
CA ILE A 344 9.56 -17.82 -22.98
C ILE A 344 8.24 -17.69 -22.21
N THR A 345 7.70 -16.47 -22.12
CA THR A 345 6.42 -16.27 -21.44
C THR A 345 5.28 -16.93 -22.20
N GLN A 346 5.28 -16.91 -23.54
CA GLN A 346 4.26 -17.60 -24.34
C GLN A 346 4.31 -19.14 -24.16
N GLU A 347 5.49 -19.73 -24.07
CA GLU A 347 5.64 -21.15 -23.70
C GLU A 347 5.10 -21.46 -22.31
N PHE A 348 5.35 -20.56 -21.35
CA PHE A 348 4.77 -20.65 -20.01
C PHE A 348 3.24 -20.57 -20.05
N ILE A 349 2.66 -19.58 -20.76
CA ILE A 349 1.21 -19.41 -20.91
C ILE A 349 0.57 -20.64 -21.52
N GLY A 350 1.23 -21.27 -22.51
CA GLY A 350 0.74 -22.53 -23.12
C GLY A 350 0.56 -23.66 -22.10
N ARG A 351 1.48 -23.80 -21.13
CA ARG A 351 1.37 -24.77 -20.03
C ARG A 351 0.41 -24.30 -18.95
N PHE A 352 0.43 -23.02 -18.62
CA PHE A 352 -0.42 -22.39 -17.60
C PHE A 352 -1.90 -22.53 -17.96
N SER A 353 -2.25 -22.39 -19.24
CA SER A 353 -3.63 -22.56 -19.72
C SER A 353 -4.17 -23.99 -19.60
N GLN A 354 -3.28 -25.00 -19.43
CA GLN A 354 -3.65 -26.41 -19.29
C GLN A 354 -3.96 -26.81 -17.84
N LEU A 355 -3.75 -25.91 -16.87
CA LEU A 355 -4.19 -26.15 -15.48
C LEU A 355 -5.70 -26.35 -15.42
N ASP A 356 -6.16 -27.07 -14.39
CA ASP A 356 -7.60 -27.29 -14.17
C ASP A 356 -8.30 -26.03 -13.61
N TRP A 357 -8.61 -25.09 -14.50
CA TRP A 357 -9.31 -23.85 -14.16
C TRP A 357 -10.76 -24.03 -13.76
N SER A 358 -11.33 -25.26 -13.87
CA SER A 358 -12.65 -25.58 -13.37
C SER A 358 -12.69 -25.93 -11.90
N SER A 359 -11.53 -26.12 -11.27
CA SER A 359 -11.38 -26.43 -9.85
C SER A 359 -11.79 -25.25 -8.97
N TYR A 360 -12.56 -25.52 -7.91
CA TYR A 360 -13.00 -24.52 -6.96
C TYR A 360 -11.95 -24.32 -5.87
N ASN A 361 -10.99 -23.44 -6.14
CA ASN A 361 -9.87 -23.06 -5.26
C ASN A 361 -9.62 -21.56 -5.34
N GLU A 362 -8.86 -21.02 -4.39
CA GLU A 362 -8.60 -19.56 -4.30
C GLU A 362 -7.97 -18.97 -5.55
N PHE A 363 -7.08 -19.69 -6.22
CA PHE A 363 -6.41 -19.21 -7.43
C PHE A 363 -7.41 -19.03 -8.58
N CYS A 364 -8.26 -20.06 -8.82
CA CYS A 364 -9.30 -20.02 -9.84
C CYS A 364 -10.40 -19.00 -9.50
N VAL A 365 -10.79 -18.91 -8.23
CA VAL A 365 -11.72 -17.88 -7.72
C VAL A 365 -11.15 -16.49 -7.97
N THR A 366 -9.89 -16.23 -7.64
CA THR A 366 -9.26 -14.92 -7.88
C THR A 366 -9.22 -14.57 -9.37
N ASN A 367 -8.93 -15.55 -10.25
CA ASN A 367 -8.97 -15.35 -11.71
C ASN A 367 -10.37 -14.96 -12.19
N TYR A 368 -11.41 -15.61 -11.66
CA TYR A 368 -12.80 -15.26 -11.99
C TYR A 368 -13.16 -13.86 -11.48
N VAL A 369 -12.79 -13.51 -10.23
CA VAL A 369 -12.98 -12.16 -9.67
C VAL A 369 -12.39 -11.11 -10.60
N LEU A 370 -11.12 -11.26 -11.01
CA LEU A 370 -10.45 -10.33 -11.91
C LEU A 370 -11.12 -10.20 -13.28
N SER A 371 -11.80 -11.25 -13.74
CA SER A 371 -12.56 -11.20 -15.01
C SER A 371 -13.92 -10.51 -14.90
N LYS A 372 -14.44 -10.34 -13.68
CA LYS A 372 -15.77 -9.79 -13.38
C LYS A 372 -15.75 -8.36 -12.90
N ILE A 373 -14.72 -7.95 -12.15
CA ILE A 373 -14.60 -6.56 -11.72
C ILE A 373 -14.51 -5.63 -12.93
N PRO A 374 -15.14 -4.44 -12.88
CA PRO A 374 -15.08 -3.46 -13.95
C PRO A 374 -13.63 -3.08 -14.30
N LYS A 375 -13.38 -2.74 -15.57
CA LYS A 375 -12.09 -2.16 -15.97
C LYS A 375 -11.87 -0.83 -15.26
N LYS A 376 -10.62 -0.56 -14.89
CA LYS A 376 -10.21 0.62 -14.12
C LYS A 376 -10.80 0.67 -12.70
N ALA A 377 -11.22 -0.48 -12.17
CA ALA A 377 -11.66 -0.58 -10.78
C ALA A 377 -10.51 -0.29 -9.81
N ILE A 378 -10.87 0.20 -8.64
CA ILE A 378 -9.96 0.35 -7.51
C ILE A 378 -9.97 -0.95 -6.73
N VAL A 379 -8.80 -1.60 -6.63
CA VAL A 379 -8.65 -2.93 -6.02
C VAL A 379 -7.64 -2.87 -4.89
N HIS A 380 -8.09 -3.17 -3.68
CA HIS A 380 -7.24 -3.38 -2.52
C HIS A 380 -6.94 -4.87 -2.34
N LEU A 381 -5.69 -5.19 -2.05
CA LEU A 381 -5.22 -6.55 -1.85
C LEU A 381 -4.59 -6.69 -0.47
N SER A 382 -5.08 -7.64 0.33
CA SER A 382 -4.38 -7.99 1.55
C SER A 382 -3.07 -8.72 1.23
N ASN A 383 -2.11 -8.61 2.13
CA ASN A 383 -0.89 -9.37 2.05
C ASN A 383 -1.14 -10.89 2.19
N SER A 384 -0.11 -11.71 2.12
CA SER A 384 -0.17 -13.18 2.05
C SER A 384 -0.51 -13.68 0.64
N MET A 385 -1.53 -14.53 0.46
CA MET A 385 -1.84 -15.12 -0.85
C MET A 385 -2.62 -14.18 -1.79
N PRO A 386 -3.58 -13.37 -1.34
CA PRO A 386 -4.36 -12.54 -2.26
C PRO A 386 -3.53 -11.68 -3.19
N VAL A 387 -2.55 -10.91 -2.65
CA VAL A 387 -1.67 -10.07 -3.47
C VAL A 387 -0.81 -10.89 -4.44
N ARG A 388 -0.44 -12.12 -4.07
CA ARG A 388 0.36 -13.01 -4.93
C ARG A 388 -0.48 -13.62 -6.04
N TYR A 389 -1.69 -14.08 -5.74
CA TYR A 389 -2.60 -14.60 -6.78
C TYR A 389 -2.85 -13.56 -7.86
N VAL A 390 -3.15 -12.31 -7.46
CA VAL A 390 -3.35 -11.23 -8.42
C VAL A 390 -2.08 -10.95 -9.21
N SER A 391 -0.90 -10.91 -8.57
CA SER A 391 0.39 -10.70 -9.26
C SER A 391 0.65 -11.75 -10.35
N TYR A 392 0.33 -13.01 -10.06
CA TYR A 392 0.48 -14.11 -11.03
C TYR A 392 -0.56 -14.11 -12.16
N LEU A 393 -1.70 -13.42 -11.96
CA LEU A 393 -2.83 -13.39 -12.89
C LEU A 393 -2.92 -12.10 -13.73
N LEU A 394 -2.00 -11.16 -13.52
CA LEU A 394 -1.99 -9.91 -14.28
C LEU A 394 -1.76 -10.15 -15.77
N ASN A 395 -2.69 -9.64 -16.56
CA ASN A 395 -2.68 -9.72 -18.02
C ASN A 395 -3.28 -8.43 -18.64
N SER A 396 -3.41 -8.39 -19.97
CA SER A 396 -3.96 -7.23 -20.70
C SER A 396 -5.38 -6.83 -20.32
N ASP A 397 -6.18 -7.78 -19.81
CA ASP A 397 -7.59 -7.52 -19.53
C ASP A 397 -7.82 -6.84 -18.18
N ASN A 398 -6.89 -7.03 -17.23
CA ASN A 398 -6.99 -6.53 -15.86
C ASN A 398 -5.85 -5.56 -15.44
N SER A 399 -4.91 -5.27 -16.33
CA SER A 399 -3.77 -4.38 -16.05
C SER A 399 -4.15 -2.90 -15.91
N ASP A 400 -5.37 -2.51 -16.31
CA ASP A 400 -5.85 -1.12 -16.19
C ASP A 400 -6.44 -0.81 -14.79
N ASN A 401 -6.56 -1.80 -13.91
CA ASN A 401 -7.06 -1.60 -12.55
C ASN A 401 -6.04 -0.86 -11.69
N ILE A 402 -6.55 0.01 -10.81
CA ILE A 402 -5.71 0.72 -9.84
C ILE A 402 -5.57 -0.16 -8.59
N ILE A 403 -4.37 -0.68 -8.36
CA ILE A 403 -4.13 -1.67 -7.32
C ILE A 403 -3.40 -1.07 -6.13
N TYR A 404 -3.95 -1.27 -4.94
CA TYR A 404 -3.36 -0.91 -3.66
C TYR A 404 -3.10 -2.14 -2.79
N SER A 405 -2.01 -2.11 -2.05
CA SER A 405 -1.69 -3.07 -0.99
C SER A 405 -0.75 -2.41 0.02
N ASN A 406 -0.79 -2.83 1.28
CA ASN A 406 0.10 -2.35 2.31
C ASN A 406 1.45 -3.07 2.20
N ARG A 407 2.30 -2.60 1.28
CA ARG A 407 3.58 -3.23 0.93
C ARG A 407 4.81 -2.53 1.51
N GLY A 408 4.63 -1.45 2.24
CA GLY A 408 5.73 -0.83 3.00
C GLY A 408 6.33 -1.80 4.00
N THR A 409 5.50 -2.39 4.84
CA THR A 409 5.89 -3.41 5.83
C THR A 409 5.34 -4.81 5.52
N SER A 410 4.37 -4.91 4.64
CA SER A 410 3.71 -6.16 4.25
C SER A 410 2.97 -6.88 5.39
N GLY A 411 2.44 -6.13 6.36
CA GLY A 411 1.59 -6.63 7.45
C GLY A 411 0.19 -7.00 6.97
N ILE A 412 -0.54 -7.75 7.81
CA ILE A 412 -1.95 -8.14 7.57
C ILE A 412 -2.92 -7.36 8.48
N ASP A 413 -2.43 -6.42 9.23
CA ASP A 413 -3.06 -5.79 10.39
C ASP A 413 -3.90 -4.53 10.05
N GLY A 414 -4.00 -4.15 8.77
CA GLY A 414 -4.70 -2.94 8.34
C GLY A 414 -5.29 -2.97 6.93
N SER A 415 -5.44 -4.15 6.31
CA SER A 415 -5.90 -4.22 4.91
C SER A 415 -7.34 -3.75 4.72
N THR A 416 -8.25 -4.13 5.63
CA THR A 416 -9.66 -3.72 5.61
C THR A 416 -9.78 -2.22 5.91
N SER A 417 -9.10 -1.76 6.96
CA SER A 417 -9.08 -0.35 7.36
C SER A 417 -8.54 0.57 6.25
N THR A 418 -7.47 0.16 5.55
CA THR A 418 -6.92 0.93 4.42
C THR A 418 -7.91 1.02 3.26
N ALA A 419 -8.59 -0.09 2.93
CA ALA A 419 -9.62 -0.10 1.89
C ALA A 419 -10.82 0.80 2.26
N VAL A 420 -11.26 0.78 3.53
CA VAL A 420 -12.29 1.69 4.05
C VAL A 420 -11.86 3.15 3.87
N GLY A 421 -10.62 3.50 4.24
CA GLY A 421 -10.11 4.85 4.09
C GLY A 421 -10.09 5.33 2.64
N ASN A 422 -9.74 4.45 1.69
CA ASN A 422 -9.79 4.77 0.27
C ASN A 422 -11.24 4.94 -0.21
N ALA A 423 -12.14 4.01 0.14
CA ALA A 423 -13.54 4.05 -0.26
C ALA A 423 -14.27 5.31 0.24
N MET A 424 -13.81 5.92 1.34
CA MET A 424 -14.32 7.22 1.81
C MET A 424 -13.94 8.40 0.90
N MET A 425 -12.97 8.22 -0.01
CA MET A 425 -12.42 9.30 -0.86
C MET A 425 -12.95 9.26 -2.30
N VAL A 426 -13.74 8.25 -2.65
CA VAL A 426 -14.25 8.04 -4.01
C VAL A 426 -15.74 7.69 -4.00
N GLU A 427 -16.39 7.91 -5.13
CA GLU A 427 -17.78 7.47 -5.35
C GLU A 427 -17.83 6.10 -6.03
N GLU A 428 -16.77 5.73 -6.76
CA GLU A 428 -16.64 4.46 -7.45
C GLU A 428 -16.48 3.29 -6.47
N ASP A 429 -16.90 2.10 -6.89
CA ASP A 429 -16.72 0.89 -6.10
C ASP A 429 -15.25 0.56 -5.84
N VAL A 430 -14.95 0.28 -4.58
CA VAL A 430 -13.65 -0.19 -4.12
C VAL A 430 -13.75 -1.67 -3.76
N TYR A 431 -12.97 -2.50 -4.44
CA TYR A 431 -12.93 -3.94 -4.23
C TYR A 431 -11.78 -4.32 -3.29
N LEU A 432 -12.06 -5.03 -2.20
CA LEU A 432 -11.06 -5.60 -1.32
C LEU A 432 -11.01 -7.12 -1.49
N ILE A 433 -9.88 -7.67 -1.95
CA ILE A 433 -9.63 -9.11 -1.96
C ILE A 433 -8.73 -9.43 -0.77
N THR A 434 -9.25 -10.17 0.20
CA THR A 434 -8.56 -10.45 1.47
C THR A 434 -8.68 -11.91 1.88
N GLY A 435 -7.70 -12.42 2.63
CA GLY A 435 -7.80 -13.73 3.28
C GLY A 435 -8.45 -13.60 4.65
N ASP A 436 -8.94 -14.73 5.18
CA ASP A 436 -9.65 -14.85 6.45
C ASP A 436 -8.82 -14.33 7.64
N VAL A 437 -7.57 -14.73 7.78
CA VAL A 437 -6.70 -14.28 8.89
C VAL A 437 -6.52 -12.76 8.87
N ALA A 438 -6.28 -12.16 7.70
CA ALA A 438 -6.13 -10.71 7.56
C ALA A 438 -7.44 -9.98 7.85
N PHE A 439 -8.58 -10.52 7.37
CA PHE A 439 -9.90 -9.94 7.59
C PHE A 439 -10.28 -9.94 9.06
N PHE A 440 -10.21 -11.11 9.72
CA PHE A 440 -10.57 -11.24 11.14
C PHE A 440 -9.61 -10.45 12.05
N TYR A 441 -8.35 -10.28 11.65
CA TYR A 441 -7.41 -9.44 12.41
C TYR A 441 -7.78 -7.96 12.33
N ASP A 442 -8.35 -7.47 11.21
CA ASP A 442 -8.67 -6.06 10.97
C ASP A 442 -10.18 -5.77 10.82
N ILE A 443 -11.03 -6.55 11.51
CA ILE A 443 -12.49 -6.34 11.48
C ILE A 443 -12.91 -4.97 12.02
N ASN A 444 -12.10 -4.37 12.92
CA ASN A 444 -12.40 -3.07 13.49
C ASN A 444 -12.32 -1.93 12.44
N GLY A 445 -11.78 -2.19 11.25
CA GLY A 445 -11.95 -1.30 10.09
C GLY A 445 -13.42 -1.08 9.73
N LEU A 446 -14.29 -2.05 10.03
CA LEU A 446 -15.73 -1.95 9.83
C LEU A 446 -16.46 -1.28 11.01
N TYR A 447 -15.80 -1.10 12.15
CA TYR A 447 -16.35 -0.39 13.32
C TYR A 447 -16.28 1.13 13.09
N ASN A 448 -17.10 1.60 12.17
CA ASN A 448 -17.18 3.00 11.80
C ASN A 448 -18.64 3.41 11.61
N ASN A 449 -19.06 4.51 12.26
CA ASN A 449 -20.44 5.00 12.20
C ASN A 449 -20.89 5.44 10.80
N LYS A 450 -19.96 5.63 9.88
CA LYS A 450 -20.20 6.04 8.49
C LYS A 450 -19.34 5.19 7.57
N LEU A 451 -19.62 3.89 7.51
CA LEU A 451 -19.01 3.05 6.48
C LEU A 451 -19.41 3.57 5.09
N PRO A 452 -18.47 3.63 4.16
CA PRO A 452 -18.79 3.98 2.78
C PRO A 452 -19.65 2.88 2.15
N SER A 453 -20.64 3.22 1.33
CA SER A 453 -21.54 2.23 0.70
C SER A 453 -20.90 1.51 -0.49
N ASN A 454 -19.80 2.02 -1.00
CA ASN A 454 -19.11 1.55 -2.20
C ASN A 454 -18.00 0.51 -1.95
N LEU A 455 -17.90 -0.08 -0.75
CA LEU A 455 -16.88 -1.09 -0.44
C LEU A 455 -17.40 -2.50 -0.71
N LYS A 456 -16.74 -3.26 -1.59
CA LYS A 456 -17.05 -4.63 -2.00
C LYS A 456 -15.95 -5.57 -1.52
N ILE A 457 -16.23 -6.41 -0.53
CA ILE A 457 -15.24 -7.28 0.11
C ILE A 457 -15.37 -8.70 -0.43
N ILE A 458 -14.32 -9.22 -1.04
CA ILE A 458 -14.18 -10.62 -1.43
C ILE A 458 -13.25 -11.29 -0.41
N LEU A 459 -13.83 -12.09 0.46
CA LEU A 459 -13.15 -12.76 1.55
C LEU A 459 -12.85 -14.21 1.16
N LEU A 460 -11.58 -14.53 0.93
CA LEU A 460 -11.10 -15.89 0.69
C LEU A 460 -10.92 -16.58 2.04
N ASN A 461 -11.83 -17.47 2.39
CA ASN A 461 -11.83 -18.19 3.66
C ASN A 461 -11.49 -19.67 3.45
N ASN A 462 -10.26 -20.04 3.75
CA ASN A 462 -9.79 -21.43 3.76
C ASN A 462 -9.64 -21.98 5.18
N GLY A 463 -10.02 -21.21 6.21
CA GLY A 463 -9.95 -21.59 7.61
C GLY A 463 -8.55 -21.58 8.22
N ALA A 464 -7.56 -20.91 7.62
CA ALA A 464 -6.20 -20.86 8.15
C ALA A 464 -5.28 -19.87 7.42
N GLY A 465 -4.07 -19.65 7.95
CA GLY A 465 -2.97 -18.99 7.26
C GLY A 465 -2.33 -19.90 6.20
N GLY A 466 -3.04 -20.19 5.10
CA GLY A 466 -2.68 -21.19 4.09
C GLY A 466 -1.32 -21.01 3.43
N ILE A 467 -0.76 -19.80 3.39
CA ILE A 467 0.57 -19.54 2.80
C ILE A 467 1.67 -20.42 3.43
N PHE A 468 1.59 -20.69 4.73
CA PHE A 468 2.62 -21.47 5.43
C PHE A 468 2.60 -22.95 5.06
N GLU A 469 1.51 -23.45 4.50
CA GLU A 469 1.41 -24.79 3.93
C GLU A 469 1.97 -24.85 2.48
N MET A 470 2.07 -23.69 1.80
CA MET A 470 2.47 -23.60 0.39
C MET A 470 3.97 -23.33 0.19
N ILE A 471 4.68 -22.84 1.22
CA ILE A 471 6.10 -22.51 1.15
C ILE A 471 6.97 -23.60 1.79
N LYS A 472 8.15 -23.84 1.19
CA LYS A 472 9.15 -24.75 1.78
C LYS A 472 9.70 -24.15 3.07
N GLY A 473 9.91 -24.95 4.08
CA GLY A 473 10.44 -24.53 5.38
C GLY A 473 9.43 -24.74 6.49
N PRO A 474 8.31 -24.00 6.56
CA PRO A 474 7.30 -24.24 7.59
C PRO A 474 6.79 -25.68 7.64
N GLN A 475 6.65 -26.35 6.49
CA GLN A 475 6.29 -27.77 6.41
C GLN A 475 7.21 -28.72 7.22
N GLN A 476 8.45 -28.30 7.51
CA GLN A 476 9.40 -29.07 8.32
C GLN A 476 9.13 -28.97 9.83
N MET A 477 8.20 -28.10 10.25
CA MET A 477 7.88 -27.88 11.67
C MET A 477 7.05 -29.02 12.30
N GLY A 478 6.55 -29.97 11.50
CA GLY A 478 5.70 -31.05 12.01
C GLY A 478 4.44 -30.49 12.69
N GLU A 479 4.12 -31.01 13.89
CA GLU A 479 2.94 -30.58 14.66
C GLU A 479 2.97 -29.08 15.04
N ALA A 480 4.14 -28.47 15.17
CA ALA A 480 4.28 -27.06 15.49
C ALA A 480 3.77 -26.14 14.35
N LEU A 481 3.59 -26.67 13.14
CA LEU A 481 3.01 -25.92 12.02
C LEU A 481 1.60 -25.40 12.35
N ALA A 482 0.85 -26.11 13.18
CA ALA A 482 -0.49 -25.69 13.61
C ALA A 482 -0.52 -24.30 14.28
N TYR A 483 0.54 -23.93 15.03
CA TYR A 483 0.65 -22.59 15.64
C TYR A 483 0.94 -21.48 14.60
N GLN A 484 1.44 -21.82 13.44
CA GLN A 484 1.74 -20.87 12.38
C GLN A 484 0.58 -20.72 11.40
N ILE A 485 -0.10 -21.79 11.04
CA ILE A 485 -1.28 -21.76 10.17
C ILE A 485 -2.55 -21.31 10.90
N THR A 486 -2.58 -21.41 12.24
CA THR A 486 -3.70 -20.97 13.09
C THR A 486 -5.06 -21.40 12.54
N PRO A 487 -5.38 -22.72 12.51
CA PRO A 487 -6.66 -23.19 11.96
C PRO A 487 -7.84 -22.58 12.70
N GLN A 488 -8.87 -22.19 11.96
CA GLN A 488 -10.06 -21.55 12.52
C GLN A 488 -11.32 -21.97 11.73
N THR A 489 -12.50 -21.74 12.31
CA THR A 489 -13.82 -22.04 11.73
C THR A 489 -14.74 -20.82 11.73
N TYR A 490 -14.17 -19.62 11.84
CA TYR A 490 -14.95 -18.38 11.87
C TYR A 490 -15.52 -18.06 10.49
N THR A 491 -16.65 -17.35 10.48
CA THR A 491 -17.32 -16.84 9.29
C THR A 491 -17.65 -15.38 9.49
N ALA A 492 -17.66 -14.62 8.42
CA ALA A 492 -17.98 -13.20 8.43
C ALA A 492 -19.50 -12.93 8.53
N GLU A 493 -20.36 -13.92 8.45
CA GLU A 493 -21.83 -13.76 8.44
C GLU A 493 -22.33 -12.93 9.63
N HIS A 494 -21.95 -13.31 10.85
CA HIS A 494 -22.36 -12.58 12.05
C HIS A 494 -21.70 -11.21 12.18
N ILE A 495 -20.52 -11.03 11.61
CA ILE A 495 -19.83 -9.73 11.55
C ILE A 495 -20.58 -8.81 10.59
N ALA A 496 -20.95 -9.29 9.42
CA ALA A 496 -21.75 -8.54 8.46
C ALA A 496 -23.10 -8.13 9.08
N GLN A 497 -23.79 -9.05 9.74
CA GLN A 497 -25.03 -8.76 10.47
C GLN A 497 -24.83 -7.71 11.56
N HIS A 498 -23.73 -7.81 12.34
CA HIS A 498 -23.42 -6.86 13.41
C HIS A 498 -23.23 -5.43 12.91
N PHE A 499 -22.55 -5.27 11.77
CA PHE A 499 -22.29 -3.95 11.16
C PHE A 499 -23.34 -3.52 10.13
N GLY A 500 -24.40 -4.32 9.92
CA GLY A 500 -25.48 -4.00 8.97
C GLY A 500 -25.06 -4.08 7.51
N LEU A 501 -24.14 -4.99 7.15
CA LEU A 501 -23.64 -5.20 5.81
C LEU A 501 -24.39 -6.32 5.09
N HIS A 502 -24.46 -6.24 3.77
CA HIS A 502 -24.92 -7.37 2.97
C HIS A 502 -23.89 -8.51 2.99
N TYR A 503 -24.39 -9.75 3.06
CA TYR A 503 -23.54 -10.94 3.14
C TYR A 503 -23.97 -12.01 2.15
N TYR A 504 -22.99 -12.55 1.43
CA TYR A 504 -23.15 -13.65 0.49
C TYR A 504 -22.11 -14.73 0.84
N GLY A 505 -22.57 -15.95 1.20
CA GLY A 505 -21.71 -17.08 1.50
C GLY A 505 -21.66 -18.06 0.33
N ALA A 506 -20.46 -18.45 -0.11
CA ALA A 506 -20.28 -19.34 -1.24
C ALA A 506 -19.31 -20.50 -0.92
N ASP A 507 -19.81 -21.73 -1.03
CA ASP A 507 -19.08 -22.99 -0.83
C ASP A 507 -18.96 -23.82 -2.12
N THR A 508 -19.53 -23.32 -3.21
CA THR A 508 -19.49 -23.91 -4.54
C THR A 508 -19.32 -22.84 -5.60
N PHE A 509 -18.77 -23.23 -6.77
CA PHE A 509 -18.58 -22.29 -7.88
C PHE A 509 -19.88 -21.61 -8.33
N GLY A 510 -21.02 -22.34 -8.33
CA GLY A 510 -22.31 -21.77 -8.70
C GLY A 510 -22.79 -20.68 -7.73
N LYS A 511 -22.69 -20.92 -6.41
CA LYS A 511 -23.01 -19.90 -5.41
C LYS A 511 -22.03 -18.72 -5.46
N PHE A 512 -20.74 -18.99 -5.71
CA PHE A 512 -19.75 -17.96 -5.87
C PHE A 512 -20.01 -17.05 -7.08
N ALA A 513 -20.32 -17.63 -8.25
CA ALA A 513 -20.63 -16.85 -9.44
C ALA A 513 -21.86 -15.95 -9.22
N GLN A 514 -22.92 -16.49 -8.63
CA GLN A 514 -24.11 -15.71 -8.25
C GLN A 514 -23.77 -14.62 -7.22
N GLY A 515 -23.06 -14.98 -6.16
CA GLY A 515 -22.65 -14.04 -5.11
C GLY A 515 -21.75 -12.91 -5.64
N MET A 516 -20.97 -13.17 -6.69
CA MET A 516 -20.15 -12.14 -7.34
C MET A 516 -21.02 -11.15 -8.14
N ASP A 517 -22.04 -11.64 -8.85
CA ASP A 517 -22.99 -10.78 -9.55
C ASP A 517 -23.82 -9.94 -8.54
N ASP A 518 -24.25 -10.55 -7.41
CA ASP A 518 -24.96 -9.87 -6.32
C ASP A 518 -24.07 -8.81 -5.63
N LEU A 519 -22.78 -9.12 -5.40
CA LEU A 519 -21.80 -8.20 -4.81
C LEU A 519 -21.60 -6.96 -5.70
N ILE A 520 -21.42 -7.16 -7.01
CA ILE A 520 -21.21 -6.06 -7.97
C ILE A 520 -22.47 -5.19 -8.08
N SER A 521 -23.66 -5.79 -8.01
CA SER A 521 -24.92 -5.05 -8.12
C SER A 521 -25.40 -4.42 -6.79
N SER A 522 -24.74 -4.69 -5.67
CA SER A 522 -25.09 -4.11 -4.38
C SER A 522 -24.82 -2.61 -4.35
N GLU A 523 -25.81 -1.83 -3.92
CA GLU A 523 -25.67 -0.38 -3.69
C GLU A 523 -25.05 -0.05 -2.32
N GLU A 524 -24.82 -1.06 -1.47
CA GLU A 524 -24.27 -0.91 -0.13
C GLU A 524 -23.01 -1.76 0.04
N THR A 525 -22.27 -1.48 1.11
CA THR A 525 -21.11 -2.31 1.49
C THR A 525 -21.53 -3.76 1.68
N ALA A 526 -20.84 -4.65 1.00
CA ALA A 526 -21.17 -6.08 1.00
C ALA A 526 -19.94 -6.97 1.13
N ILE A 527 -20.13 -8.15 1.70
CA ILE A 527 -19.12 -9.20 1.86
C ILE A 527 -19.56 -10.44 1.07
N LEU A 528 -18.73 -10.88 0.14
CA LEU A 528 -18.78 -12.20 -0.46
C LEU A 528 -17.72 -13.08 0.18
N GLU A 529 -18.13 -13.99 1.06
CA GLU A 529 -17.25 -14.96 1.70
C GLU A 529 -17.20 -16.25 0.89
N VAL A 530 -15.99 -16.60 0.45
CA VAL A 530 -15.72 -17.73 -0.43
C VAL A 530 -15.00 -18.82 0.36
N PHE A 531 -15.72 -19.89 0.69
CA PHE A 531 -15.17 -21.02 1.43
C PHE A 531 -14.45 -21.96 0.48
N THR A 532 -13.15 -22.15 0.68
CA THR A 532 -12.34 -23.03 -0.16
C THR A 532 -11.67 -24.14 0.65
N ASP A 533 -11.37 -25.24 -0.02
CA ASP A 533 -10.64 -26.35 0.58
C ASP A 533 -9.13 -26.14 0.49
N ARG A 534 -8.41 -26.24 1.63
CA ARG A 534 -6.96 -26.03 1.72
C ARG A 534 -6.16 -27.02 0.89
N GLU A 535 -6.59 -28.28 0.84
CA GLU A 535 -5.87 -29.31 0.07
C GLU A 535 -6.02 -29.04 -1.43
N LEU A 536 -7.20 -28.59 -1.89
CA LEU A 536 -7.39 -28.18 -3.29
C LEU A 536 -6.56 -26.93 -3.62
N ASN A 537 -6.53 -25.94 -2.73
CA ASN A 537 -5.67 -24.74 -2.88
C ASN A 537 -4.21 -25.14 -3.02
N GLN A 538 -3.69 -26.01 -2.13
CA GLN A 538 -2.29 -26.47 -2.14
C GLN A 538 -1.99 -27.30 -3.39
N ARG A 539 -2.91 -28.19 -3.77
CA ARG A 539 -2.73 -29.06 -4.96
C ARG A 539 -2.62 -28.23 -6.23
N PHE A 540 -3.54 -27.27 -6.43
CA PHE A 540 -3.49 -26.38 -7.57
C PHE A 540 -2.21 -25.52 -7.59
N TYR A 541 -1.86 -24.93 -6.44
CA TYR A 541 -0.67 -24.12 -6.31
C TYR A 541 0.64 -24.91 -6.58
N ASN A 542 0.71 -26.17 -6.16
CA ASN A 542 1.84 -27.05 -6.47
C ASN A 542 1.91 -27.38 -7.97
N ALA A 543 0.76 -27.63 -8.61
CA ALA A 543 0.70 -27.81 -10.06
C ALA A 543 1.19 -26.55 -10.80
N PHE A 544 0.75 -25.36 -10.36
CA PHE A 544 1.23 -24.08 -10.88
C PHE A 544 2.75 -23.91 -10.73
N LYS A 545 3.31 -24.23 -9.55
CA LYS A 545 4.76 -24.13 -9.30
C LYS A 545 5.58 -25.04 -10.18
N SER A 546 5.02 -26.14 -10.64
CA SER A 546 5.72 -27.14 -11.46
C SER A 546 5.74 -26.83 -12.95
N LEU A 547 5.02 -25.79 -13.43
CA LEU A 547 5.00 -25.37 -14.82
C LEU A 547 6.36 -24.94 -15.33
#